data_71fb666a22a2f29cb1ead5da35062a6f
#
_entry.id   71fb666a22a2f29cb1ead5da35062a6f
#
_cell.length_a   1.000
_cell.length_b   1.000
_cell.length_c   1.000
_cell.angle_alpha   90.00
_cell.angle_beta   90.00
_cell.angle_gamma   90.00
#
_symmetry.space_group_name_H-M   'P 1'
#
loop_
_entity.id
_entity.type
_entity.pdbx_description
1 polymer ?
#
loop_
_entity_poly.entity_id
_entity_poly.type
_entity_poly.pdbx_seq_one_letter_code
_entity_poly.pdbx_strand_id
1 'polypeptide(L)'
;MKTEVDQRLQTLPNQKNKVIPSQQQLAELKRDLSFWPAGENHQLIRLEKKQIGDFNRRGYLTGINIFDQEEINLYRSDFDQLLSSVMSAGGGSYSILSAHLKYKTAYDLLTHPRIVAYVKDLLG
;
A
#
# COMPACT_ATOMS: atom_id res chain seq x y z
N MET A 1 -3.44 32.03 -19.56
CA MET A 1 -3.77 30.91 -20.47
C MET A 1 -3.89 29.66 -19.61
N LYS A 2 -5.09 29.09 -19.49
CA LYS A 2 -5.27 27.77 -18.87
C LYS A 2 -4.67 26.74 -19.82
N THR A 3 -3.81 25.87 -19.32
CA THR A 3 -3.16 24.84 -20.14
C THR A 3 -4.21 23.81 -20.59
N GLU A 4 -3.97 23.17 -21.75
CA GLU A 4 -4.86 22.15 -22.33
C GLU A 4 -5.12 20.97 -21.37
N VAL A 5 -4.21 20.74 -20.45
CA VAL A 5 -4.32 19.76 -19.35
C VAL A 5 -5.40 20.16 -18.34
N ASP A 6 -5.51 21.46 -18.01
CA ASP A 6 -6.56 21.97 -17.08
C ASP A 6 -7.96 21.82 -17.67
N GLN A 7 -8.10 21.94 -19.00
CA GLN A 7 -9.38 21.78 -19.67
C GLN A 7 -9.82 20.31 -19.72
N ARG A 8 -8.88 19.37 -19.91
CA ARG A 8 -9.18 17.92 -19.92
C ARG A 8 -9.57 17.39 -18.53
N LEU A 9 -9.00 17.93 -17.47
CA LEU A 9 -9.35 17.56 -16.10
C LEU A 9 -10.77 18.01 -15.71
N GLN A 10 -11.30 19.06 -16.34
CA GLN A 10 -12.66 19.57 -16.08
C GLN A 10 -13.77 18.75 -16.76
N THR A 11 -13.43 17.89 -17.73
CA THR A 11 -14.41 17.12 -18.53
C THR A 11 -14.59 15.66 -18.10
N LEU A 12 -13.90 15.20 -17.07
CA LEU A 12 -14.05 13.82 -16.58
C LEU A 12 -15.33 13.66 -15.75
N PRO A 13 -16.23 12.72 -16.11
CA PRO A 13 -17.58 12.63 -15.56
C PRO A 13 -17.69 12.28 -14.08
N ASN A 14 -16.59 12.06 -13.37
CA ASN A 14 -16.61 11.59 -11.97
C ASN A 14 -15.86 12.52 -11.00
N GLN A 15 -15.67 13.79 -11.36
CA GLN A 15 -14.94 14.73 -10.49
C GLN A 15 -15.79 15.35 -9.36
N LYS A 16 -17.11 15.14 -9.35
CA LYS A 16 -17.98 15.75 -8.32
C LYS A 16 -17.64 15.35 -6.88
N ASN A 17 -16.91 14.25 -6.68
CA ASN A 17 -16.55 13.76 -5.35
C ASN A 17 -15.04 13.69 -5.08
N LYS A 18 -14.20 14.18 -6.01
CA LYS A 18 -12.77 14.17 -5.80
C LYS A 18 -12.35 15.48 -5.12
N VAL A 19 -12.27 15.44 -3.81
CA VAL A 19 -11.65 16.54 -3.06
C VAL A 19 -10.14 16.48 -3.32
N ILE A 20 -9.65 17.36 -4.18
CA ILE A 20 -8.22 17.59 -4.36
C ILE A 20 -7.87 18.75 -3.42
N PRO A 21 -7.14 18.51 -2.32
CA PRO A 21 -6.80 19.60 -1.42
C PRO A 21 -5.92 20.62 -2.14
N SER A 22 -6.24 21.91 -1.99
CA SER A 22 -5.39 23.00 -2.46
C SER A 22 -4.07 23.03 -1.66
N GLN A 23 -3.05 23.73 -2.18
CA GLN A 23 -1.79 23.92 -1.46
C GLN A 23 -2.00 24.56 -0.07
N GLN A 24 -2.94 25.47 0.04
CA GLN A 24 -3.29 26.08 1.31
C GLN A 24 -3.91 25.05 2.27
N GLN A 25 -4.84 24.24 1.80
CA GLN A 25 -5.43 23.15 2.61
C GLN A 25 -4.38 22.11 3.03
N LEU A 26 -3.41 21.81 2.15
CA LEU A 26 -2.30 20.92 2.49
C LEU A 26 -1.39 21.53 3.58
N ALA A 27 -1.13 22.83 3.53
CA ALA A 27 -0.35 23.53 4.54
C ALA A 27 -1.07 23.63 5.91
N GLU A 28 -2.41 23.68 5.89
CA GLU A 28 -3.26 23.69 7.09
C GLU A 28 -3.36 22.30 7.75
N LEU A 29 -3.07 21.22 7.01
CA LEU A 29 -2.99 19.88 7.57
C LEU A 29 -1.76 19.79 8.51
N LYS A 30 -2.00 19.95 9.81
CA LYS A 30 -0.98 19.68 10.84
C LYS A 30 -0.65 18.19 10.85
N ARG A 31 0.26 17.77 9.98
CA ARG A 31 0.79 16.42 9.97
C ARG A 31 2.06 16.40 10.79
N ASP A 32 2.05 15.59 11.82
CA ASP A 32 3.31 15.20 12.45
C ASP A 32 3.92 14.09 11.59
N LEU A 33 5.01 14.43 10.90
CA LEU A 33 5.78 13.50 10.06
C LEU A 33 6.95 12.87 10.83
N SER A 34 6.99 13.06 12.16
CA SER A 34 7.99 12.41 12.99
C SER A 34 7.79 10.89 12.95
N PHE A 35 8.89 10.17 13.05
CA PHE A 35 8.84 8.73 13.23
C PHE A 35 8.44 8.40 14.68
N TRP A 36 7.38 7.64 14.84
CA TRP A 36 6.90 7.15 16.12
C TRP A 36 7.21 5.67 16.23
N PRO A 37 8.29 5.29 16.92
CA PRO A 37 8.59 3.89 17.15
C PRO A 37 7.47 3.25 18.00
N ALA A 38 7.20 1.97 17.78
CA ALA A 38 6.29 1.21 18.64
C ALA A 38 6.71 1.36 20.11
N GLY A 39 5.75 1.72 20.97
CA GLY A 39 6.01 1.97 22.39
C GLY A 39 6.53 0.73 23.12
N GLU A 40 7.27 0.91 24.21
CA GLU A 40 7.84 -0.18 25.01
C GLU A 40 6.78 -1.14 25.57
N ASN A 41 5.57 -0.64 25.79
CA ASN A 41 4.43 -1.41 26.29
C ASN A 41 3.57 -2.05 25.19
N HIS A 42 3.98 -1.92 23.91
CA HIS A 42 3.27 -2.54 22.82
C HIS A 42 3.36 -4.06 22.92
N GLN A 43 2.18 -4.72 22.98
CA GLN A 43 2.13 -6.17 23.01
C GLN A 43 2.39 -6.73 21.62
N LEU A 44 3.58 -7.29 21.43
CA LEU A 44 3.99 -7.90 20.16
C LEU A 44 3.19 -9.19 19.89
N ILE A 45 2.80 -9.37 18.63
CA ILE A 45 2.00 -10.51 18.13
C ILE A 45 2.90 -11.53 17.45
N ARG A 46 3.85 -11.07 16.64
CA ARG A 46 4.68 -11.89 15.74
C ARG A 46 6.17 -11.60 15.82
N LEU A 47 6.54 -10.36 16.09
CA LEU A 47 7.93 -9.93 16.10
C LEU A 47 8.51 -9.95 17.52
N GLU A 48 9.82 -10.07 17.60
CA GLU A 48 10.58 -9.94 18.84
C GLU A 48 11.02 -8.49 19.05
N LYS A 49 11.25 -8.10 20.31
CA LYS A 49 11.75 -6.76 20.66
C LYS A 49 13.03 -6.37 19.91
N LYS A 50 13.92 -7.35 19.68
CA LYS A 50 15.14 -7.14 18.89
C LYS A 50 14.83 -6.72 17.46
N GLN A 51 13.86 -7.39 16.83
CA GLN A 51 13.44 -7.09 15.45
C GLN A 51 12.81 -5.70 15.36
N ILE A 52 12.02 -5.30 16.34
CA ILE A 52 11.49 -3.93 16.43
C ILE A 52 12.63 -2.92 16.57
N GLY A 53 13.60 -3.17 17.44
CA GLY A 53 14.77 -2.31 17.58
C GLY A 53 15.59 -2.20 16.29
N ASP A 54 15.75 -3.30 15.55
CA ASP A 54 16.42 -3.30 14.25
C ASP A 54 15.64 -2.50 13.20
N PHE A 55 14.31 -2.65 13.15
CA PHE A 55 13.44 -1.85 12.28
C PHE A 55 13.53 -0.35 12.61
N ASN A 56 13.40 0.02 13.86
CA ASN A 56 13.46 1.42 14.31
C ASN A 56 14.79 2.08 13.96
N ARG A 57 15.89 1.31 13.97
CA ARG A 57 17.22 1.80 13.65
C ARG A 57 17.50 1.86 12.15
N ARG A 58 17.04 0.87 11.38
CA ARG A 58 17.39 0.67 9.96
C ARG A 58 16.31 1.14 9.00
N GLY A 59 15.06 1.24 9.44
CA GLY A 59 13.90 1.54 8.61
C GLY A 59 13.36 0.36 7.80
N TYR A 60 13.93 -0.84 7.96
CA TYR A 60 13.48 -2.06 7.29
C TYR A 60 13.75 -3.31 8.14
N LEU A 61 13.02 -4.36 7.82
CA LEU A 61 13.21 -5.70 8.36
C LEU A 61 13.14 -6.72 7.21
N THR A 62 14.03 -7.71 7.20
CA THR A 62 14.10 -8.74 6.15
C THR A 62 14.06 -10.14 6.76
N GLY A 63 13.86 -11.16 5.90
CA GLY A 63 13.88 -12.56 6.31
C GLY A 63 12.63 -13.01 7.06
N ILE A 64 11.50 -12.33 6.85
CA ILE A 64 10.22 -12.71 7.44
C ILE A 64 9.48 -13.63 6.47
N ASN A 65 9.26 -14.88 6.86
CA ASN A 65 8.47 -15.85 6.11
C ASN A 65 7.00 -15.76 6.58
N ILE A 66 6.15 -15.14 5.77
CA ILE A 66 4.72 -14.98 6.07
C ILE A 66 3.90 -16.13 5.47
N PHE A 67 4.28 -16.58 4.30
CA PHE A 67 3.57 -17.60 3.51
C PHE A 67 4.46 -18.78 3.21
N ASP A 68 3.87 -19.96 3.09
CA ASP A 68 4.55 -21.13 2.58
C ASP A 68 4.64 -21.12 1.03
N GLN A 69 5.29 -22.12 0.47
CA GLN A 69 5.53 -22.19 -0.98
C GLN A 69 4.24 -22.37 -1.79
N GLU A 70 3.26 -23.09 -1.25
CA GLU A 70 1.98 -23.31 -1.94
C GLU A 70 1.17 -22.04 -2.00
N GLU A 71 1.08 -21.32 -0.88
CA GLU A 71 0.43 -20.01 -0.79
C GLU A 71 1.07 -18.98 -1.73
N ILE A 72 2.41 -18.93 -1.77
CA ILE A 72 3.14 -18.03 -2.68
C ILE A 72 2.85 -18.39 -4.14
N ASN A 73 2.80 -19.66 -4.47
CA ASN A 73 2.49 -20.10 -5.84
C ASN A 73 1.09 -19.68 -6.27
N LEU A 74 0.10 -19.75 -5.37
CA LEU A 74 -1.26 -19.25 -5.64
C LEU A 74 -1.28 -17.75 -5.91
N TYR A 75 -0.71 -16.94 -5.02
CA TYR A 75 -0.67 -15.49 -5.19
C TYR A 75 0.09 -15.09 -6.47
N ARG A 76 1.17 -15.81 -6.79
CA ARG A 76 1.95 -15.57 -8.01
C ARG A 76 1.14 -15.90 -9.26
N SER A 77 0.45 -17.04 -9.27
CA SER A 77 -0.42 -17.44 -10.38
C SER A 77 -1.51 -16.39 -10.65
N ASP A 78 -2.17 -15.91 -9.59
CA ASP A 78 -3.21 -14.90 -9.71
C ASP A 78 -2.64 -13.58 -10.25
N PHE A 79 -1.45 -13.17 -9.79
CA PHE A 79 -0.78 -11.98 -10.29
C PHE A 79 -0.38 -12.12 -11.77
N ASP A 80 0.16 -13.27 -12.17
CA ASP A 80 0.56 -13.53 -13.55
C ASP A 80 -0.65 -13.51 -14.51
N GLN A 81 -1.82 -14.02 -14.06
CA GLN A 81 -3.07 -13.93 -14.82
C GLN A 81 -3.54 -12.48 -14.94
N LEU A 82 -3.50 -11.70 -13.85
CA LEU A 82 -3.83 -10.29 -13.87
C LEU A 82 -2.92 -9.52 -14.83
N LEU A 83 -1.60 -9.73 -14.73
CA LEU A 83 -0.60 -9.10 -15.61
C LEU A 83 -0.86 -9.44 -17.07
N SER A 84 -1.11 -10.72 -17.37
CA SER A 84 -1.43 -11.17 -18.73
C SER A 84 -2.68 -10.50 -19.27
N SER A 85 -3.74 -10.37 -18.46
CA SER A 85 -4.98 -9.69 -18.85
C SER A 85 -4.76 -8.22 -19.15
N VAL A 86 -3.96 -7.51 -18.33
CA VAL A 86 -3.64 -6.09 -18.53
C VAL A 86 -2.80 -5.91 -19.80
N MET A 87 -1.80 -6.75 -20.02
CA MET A 87 -0.96 -6.71 -21.22
C MET A 87 -1.77 -6.98 -22.49
N SER A 88 -2.68 -7.96 -22.47
CA SER A 88 -3.54 -8.28 -23.60
C SER A 88 -4.54 -7.15 -23.93
N ALA A 89 -4.90 -6.34 -22.94
CA ALA A 89 -5.72 -5.14 -23.13
C ALA A 89 -4.92 -3.91 -23.59
N GLY A 90 -3.62 -4.06 -23.93
CA GLY A 90 -2.76 -2.98 -24.38
C GLY A 90 -2.14 -2.15 -23.24
N GLY A 91 -2.29 -2.57 -22.00
CA GLY A 91 -1.62 -1.95 -20.85
C GLY A 91 -0.18 -2.45 -20.69
N GLY A 92 0.60 -1.77 -19.83
CA GLY A 92 1.92 -2.22 -19.39
C GLY A 92 1.90 -2.68 -17.94
N SER A 93 2.98 -3.24 -17.45
CA SER A 93 3.13 -3.64 -16.03
C SER A 93 2.87 -2.49 -15.06
N TYR A 94 3.17 -1.25 -15.44
CA TYR A 94 2.87 -0.04 -14.67
C TYR A 94 1.38 0.34 -14.67
N SER A 95 0.53 -0.31 -15.48
CA SER A 95 -0.91 -0.06 -15.49
C SER A 95 -1.65 -0.72 -14.31
N ILE A 96 -0.98 -1.59 -13.56
CA ILE A 96 -1.55 -2.24 -12.38
C ILE A 96 -1.36 -1.32 -11.17
N LEU A 97 -2.21 -0.29 -11.10
CA LEU A 97 -2.25 0.63 -9.96
C LEU A 97 -3.49 0.37 -9.12
N SER A 98 -3.33 0.47 -7.79
CA SER A 98 -4.42 0.30 -6.84
C SER A 98 -5.20 -1.02 -7.04
N ALA A 99 -4.47 -2.10 -7.31
CA ALA A 99 -5.04 -3.41 -7.62
C ALA A 99 -6.05 -3.88 -6.57
N HIS A 100 -5.83 -3.58 -5.30
CA HIS A 100 -6.70 -3.92 -4.17
C HIS A 100 -8.12 -3.32 -4.28
N LEU A 101 -8.31 -2.27 -5.07
CA LEU A 101 -9.64 -1.67 -5.30
C LEU A 101 -10.46 -2.40 -6.38
N LYS A 102 -9.82 -3.29 -7.14
CA LYS A 102 -10.43 -3.95 -8.31
C LYS A 102 -10.36 -5.47 -8.25
N TYR A 103 -9.36 -6.01 -7.60
CA TYR A 103 -9.06 -7.45 -7.60
C TYR A 103 -9.07 -8.01 -6.18
N LYS A 104 -9.93 -8.99 -5.97
CA LYS A 104 -10.13 -9.60 -4.65
C LYS A 104 -8.83 -10.16 -4.07
N THR A 105 -8.03 -10.88 -4.85
CA THR A 105 -6.78 -11.48 -4.38
C THR A 105 -5.79 -10.42 -3.88
N ALA A 106 -5.71 -9.28 -4.58
CA ALA A 106 -4.85 -8.16 -4.14
C ALA A 106 -5.37 -7.53 -2.83
N TYR A 107 -6.69 -7.42 -2.68
CA TYR A 107 -7.30 -6.95 -1.43
C TYR A 107 -7.07 -7.94 -0.29
N ASP A 108 -7.30 -9.23 -0.51
CA ASP A 108 -7.11 -10.29 0.48
C ASP A 108 -5.64 -10.36 0.94
N LEU A 109 -4.70 -10.18 0.02
CA LEU A 109 -3.28 -10.13 0.35
C LEU A 109 -2.94 -8.91 1.21
N LEU A 110 -3.43 -7.72 0.82
CA LEU A 110 -3.20 -6.47 1.56
C LEU A 110 -3.74 -6.53 2.99
N THR A 111 -4.92 -7.15 3.17
CA THR A 111 -5.61 -7.25 4.46
C THR A 111 -5.34 -8.57 5.18
N HIS A 112 -4.40 -9.37 4.68
CA HIS A 112 -4.14 -10.70 5.21
C HIS A 112 -3.74 -10.64 6.69
N PRO A 113 -4.41 -11.40 7.59
CA PRO A 113 -4.20 -11.28 9.04
C PRO A 113 -2.74 -11.45 9.47
N ARG A 114 -2.00 -12.35 8.81
CA ARG A 114 -0.57 -12.55 9.09
C ARG A 114 0.25 -11.30 8.73
N ILE A 115 0.00 -10.66 7.59
CA ILE A 115 0.68 -9.41 7.19
C ILE A 115 0.31 -8.29 8.17
N VAL A 116 -0.98 -8.12 8.43
CA VAL A 116 -1.48 -7.07 9.33
C VAL A 116 -0.90 -7.20 10.74
N ALA A 117 -0.71 -8.44 11.24
CA ALA A 117 -0.08 -8.66 12.54
C ALA A 117 1.37 -8.15 12.61
N TYR A 118 2.18 -8.40 11.56
CA TYR A 118 3.53 -7.83 11.46
C TYR A 118 3.53 -6.30 11.37
N VAL A 119 2.61 -5.74 10.57
CA VAL A 119 2.48 -4.28 10.44
C VAL A 119 2.09 -3.65 11.78
N LYS A 120 1.18 -4.25 12.52
CA LYS A 120 0.82 -3.78 13.87
C LYS A 120 2.00 -3.81 14.83
N ASP A 121 2.83 -4.85 14.79
CA ASP A 121 4.03 -4.91 15.62
C ASP A 121 5.04 -3.81 15.30
N LEU A 122 5.12 -3.39 14.03
CA LEU A 122 6.06 -2.36 13.58
C LEU A 122 5.57 -0.93 13.79
N LEU A 123 4.27 -0.70 13.66
CA LEU A 123 3.69 0.65 13.66
C LEU A 123 2.90 0.99 14.93
N GLY A 124 2.54 -0.02 15.72
CA GLY A 124 1.77 0.16 16.96
C GLY A 124 0.27 0.08 16.79
#